data_a3f51f3e115e0f17984860d0ce7ee261
#
_entry.id   a3f51f3e115e0f17984860d0ce7ee261
#
_cell.length_a   1.000
_cell.length_b   1.000
_cell.length_c   1.000
_cell.angle_alpha   90.00
_cell.angle_beta   90.00
_cell.angle_gamma   90.00
#
_symmetry.space_group_name_H-M   'P 1'
#
loop_
_entity.id
_entity.type
_entity.pdbx_description
1 polymer ?
#
loop_
_entity_poly.entity_id
_entity_poly.type
_entity_poly.pdbx_seq_one_letter_code
_entity_poly.pdbx_strand_id
1 'polypeptide(L)'
;AFFFFSKDEYLIAKSCTEEDVSVLIENAPKYADYMTMNKESYISKVYGCYMLKIYGSQLFFMVMNNIFLNDRQHHNLVKYDIKGSWVKRNAELPRDGHTVTCKFCEQKYPYATKKTKQRGRFARRITNSGGSTPSLFSRNNSATDIETGMPVVEKAGCSATVDRVHEASVIYKDNNLREKILLPPKAAAKLLRQLQADAKYLHSVGVMDYSLLMGVHYTKYAVDADMAPVAD
;
A
#
# COMPACT_ATOMS: atom_id res chain seq x y z
N ALA A 1 10.73 -4.95 11.65
CA ALA A 1 10.99 -3.51 11.82
C ALA A 1 9.67 -2.79 12.09
N PHE A 2 9.70 -1.78 12.96
CA PHE A 2 8.59 -0.87 13.20
C PHE A 2 8.79 0.39 12.37
N PHE A 3 7.68 0.99 11.93
CA PHE A 3 7.68 2.21 11.15
C PHE A 3 6.83 3.26 11.85
N PHE A 4 7.38 4.45 12.03
CA PHE A 4 6.70 5.62 12.57
C PHE A 4 6.77 6.74 11.53
N PHE A 5 5.64 7.40 11.31
CA PHE A 5 5.54 8.49 10.35
C PHE A 5 5.55 9.82 11.08
N SER A 6 6.19 10.84 10.52
CA SER A 6 6.02 12.21 10.99
C SER A 6 4.56 12.66 10.78
N LYS A 7 4.14 13.70 11.51
CA LYS A 7 2.77 14.20 11.44
C LYS A 7 2.35 14.64 10.02
N ASP A 8 3.30 15.15 9.27
CA ASP A 8 3.15 15.59 7.88
C ASP A 8 3.41 14.47 6.86
N GLU A 9 3.69 13.25 7.34
CA GLU A 9 4.00 12.06 6.55
C GLU A 9 5.24 12.16 5.63
N TYR A 10 6.05 13.23 5.71
CA TYR A 10 7.27 13.38 4.90
C TYR A 10 8.40 12.46 5.31
N LEU A 11 8.48 12.13 6.60
CA LEU A 11 9.55 11.31 7.16
C LEU A 11 9.02 9.99 7.73
N ILE A 12 9.87 8.98 7.63
CA ILE A 12 9.68 7.68 8.25
C ILE A 12 10.85 7.41 9.18
N ALA A 13 10.55 7.09 10.44
CA ALA A 13 11.51 6.48 11.35
C ALA A 13 11.31 4.96 11.32
N LYS A 14 12.31 4.23 10.84
CA LYS A 14 12.32 2.77 10.73
C LYS A 14 13.23 2.20 11.81
N SER A 15 12.73 1.28 12.67
CA SER A 15 13.59 0.57 13.61
C SER A 15 14.60 -0.32 12.88
N CYS A 16 15.80 -0.38 13.38
CA CYS A 16 16.92 -1.15 12.84
C CYS A 16 17.74 -1.78 13.98
N THR A 17 18.69 -2.62 13.64
CA THR A 17 19.62 -3.21 14.60
C THR A 17 20.82 -2.27 14.85
N GLU A 18 21.60 -2.56 15.86
CA GLU A 18 22.85 -1.83 16.13
C GLU A 18 23.87 -2.05 14.99
N GLU A 19 23.87 -3.28 14.44
CA GLU A 19 24.70 -3.62 13.28
C GLU A 19 24.32 -2.81 12.05
N ASP A 20 23.02 -2.65 11.77
CA ASP A 20 22.53 -1.80 10.67
C ASP A 20 23.02 -0.36 10.83
N VAL A 21 22.97 0.19 12.06
CA VAL A 21 23.46 1.55 12.35
C VAL A 21 24.95 1.67 12.12
N SER A 22 25.74 0.68 12.56
CA SER A 22 27.17 0.65 12.39
C SER A 22 27.56 0.68 10.90
N VAL A 23 26.91 -0.15 10.08
CA VAL A 23 27.08 -0.18 8.62
C VAL A 23 26.70 1.15 7.97
N LEU A 24 25.62 1.78 8.42
CA LEU A 24 25.19 3.08 7.91
C LEU A 24 26.21 4.18 8.24
N ILE A 25 26.74 4.21 9.46
CA ILE A 25 27.76 5.19 9.89
C ILE A 25 29.04 5.01 9.08
N GLU A 26 29.53 3.77 8.93
CA GLU A 26 30.74 3.47 8.18
C GLU A 26 30.63 3.91 6.70
N ASN A 27 29.45 3.72 6.10
CA ASN A 27 29.23 4.06 4.70
C ASN A 27 28.70 5.48 4.48
N ALA A 28 28.42 6.25 5.54
CA ALA A 28 27.82 7.58 5.42
C ALA A 28 28.59 8.54 4.50
N PRO A 29 29.94 8.62 4.51
CA PRO A 29 30.67 9.50 3.58
C PRO A 29 30.44 9.09 2.11
N LYS A 30 30.58 7.79 1.80
CA LYS A 30 30.35 7.27 0.44
C LYS A 30 28.91 7.50 -0.02
N TYR A 31 27.96 7.37 0.90
CA TYR A 31 26.55 7.63 0.63
C TYR A 31 26.31 9.10 0.30
N ALA A 32 26.87 10.03 1.09
CA ALA A 32 26.76 11.45 0.85
C ALA A 32 27.35 11.86 -0.50
N ASP A 33 28.54 11.34 -0.85
CA ASP A 33 29.19 11.57 -2.14
C ASP A 33 28.34 11.04 -3.29
N TYR A 34 27.84 9.79 -3.19
CA TYR A 34 27.00 9.19 -4.21
C TYR A 34 25.72 10.00 -4.45
N MET A 35 24.99 10.37 -3.39
CA MET A 35 23.76 11.14 -3.47
C MET A 35 23.98 12.57 -3.98
N THR A 36 25.14 13.15 -3.71
CA THR A 36 25.54 14.47 -4.22
C THR A 36 25.79 14.43 -5.72
N MET A 37 26.47 13.41 -6.21
CA MET A 37 26.80 13.25 -7.63
C MET A 37 25.62 12.71 -8.45
N ASN A 38 24.72 11.93 -7.85
CA ASN A 38 23.60 11.25 -8.54
C ASN A 38 22.25 11.80 -8.08
N LYS A 39 21.90 13.01 -8.50
CA LYS A 39 20.67 13.70 -8.11
C LYS A 39 19.39 12.95 -8.53
N GLU A 40 19.48 12.10 -9.55
CA GLU A 40 18.39 11.29 -10.08
C GLU A 40 18.31 9.90 -9.41
N SER A 41 19.11 9.63 -8.37
CA SER A 41 19.11 8.36 -7.66
C SER A 41 17.74 8.05 -7.06
N TYR A 42 17.32 6.78 -7.18
CA TYR A 42 16.11 6.24 -6.54
C TYR A 42 16.37 5.67 -5.14
N ILE A 43 17.61 5.72 -4.64
CA ILE A 43 17.91 5.32 -3.27
C ILE A 43 17.20 6.26 -2.31
N SER A 44 16.48 5.70 -1.33
CA SER A 44 15.82 6.49 -0.29
C SER A 44 16.81 7.39 0.43
N LYS A 45 16.42 8.64 0.65
CA LYS A 45 17.24 9.61 1.36
C LYS A 45 17.23 9.29 2.85
N VAL A 46 18.37 8.94 3.41
CA VAL A 46 18.56 8.75 4.85
C VAL A 46 19.09 10.06 5.42
N TYR A 47 18.38 10.60 6.39
CA TYR A 47 18.71 11.86 7.05
C TYR A 47 19.51 11.68 8.33
N GLY A 48 19.52 10.46 8.89
CA GLY A 48 20.33 10.09 10.04
C GLY A 48 19.89 8.79 10.67
N CYS A 49 20.74 8.28 11.56
CA CYS A 49 20.45 7.16 12.44
C CYS A 49 20.63 7.61 13.88
N TYR A 50 19.80 7.06 14.74
CA TYR A 50 19.68 7.50 16.13
C TYR A 50 19.52 6.31 17.05
N MET A 51 19.96 6.49 18.28
CA MET A 51 19.68 5.56 19.38
C MET A 51 18.89 6.30 20.46
N LEU A 52 17.78 5.71 20.86
CA LEU A 52 16.96 6.18 21.96
C LEU A 52 17.05 5.20 23.12
N LYS A 53 17.41 5.69 24.30
CA LYS A 53 17.46 4.89 25.52
C LYS A 53 16.25 5.22 26.40
N ILE A 54 15.39 4.25 26.62
CA ILE A 54 14.18 4.38 27.44
C ILE A 54 14.16 3.22 28.45
N TYR A 55 14.06 3.53 29.74
CA TYR A 55 13.95 2.55 30.83
C TYR A 55 15.01 1.43 30.74
N GLY A 56 16.23 1.76 30.37
CA GLY A 56 17.32 0.78 30.23
C GLY A 56 17.36 0.00 28.91
N SER A 57 16.33 0.10 28.08
CA SER A 57 16.29 -0.49 26.73
C SER A 57 16.81 0.51 25.70
N GLN A 58 17.51 -0.02 24.70
CA GLN A 58 18.00 0.78 23.55
C GLN A 58 17.17 0.46 22.31
N LEU A 59 16.72 1.50 21.64
CA LEU A 59 16.02 1.42 20.37
C LEU A 59 16.84 2.16 19.31
N PHE A 60 17.28 1.44 18.29
CA PHE A 60 17.98 2.02 17.15
C PHE A 60 16.98 2.24 16.01
N PHE A 61 17.09 3.37 15.34
CA PHE A 61 16.26 3.70 14.20
C PHE A 61 16.94 4.64 13.21
N MET A 62 16.57 4.52 11.95
CA MET A 62 16.97 5.44 10.90
C MET A 62 15.80 6.31 10.48
N VAL A 63 16.08 7.57 10.15
CA VAL A 63 15.11 8.52 9.60
C VAL A 63 15.35 8.68 8.11
N MET A 64 14.31 8.46 7.31
CA MET A 64 14.38 8.52 5.85
C MET A 64 13.16 9.24 5.28
N ASN A 65 13.21 9.60 3.99
CA ASN A 65 12.05 10.15 3.31
C ASN A 65 10.96 9.10 3.12
N ASN A 66 9.71 9.53 3.17
CA ASN A 66 8.57 8.74 2.72
C ASN A 66 8.41 8.94 1.21
N ILE A 67 8.50 7.87 0.44
CA ILE A 67 8.30 7.91 -1.02
C ILE A 67 6.83 7.86 -1.43
N PHE A 68 5.94 7.48 -0.52
CA PHE A 68 4.49 7.39 -0.75
C PHE A 68 3.75 8.55 -0.06
N LEU A 69 4.20 9.77 -0.32
CA LEU A 69 3.53 10.98 0.18
C LEU A 69 2.10 11.05 -0.34
N ASN A 70 1.18 11.51 0.53
CA ASN A 70 -0.24 11.70 0.19
C ASN A 70 -0.95 10.44 -0.32
N ASP A 71 -0.46 9.26 0.06
CA ASP A 71 -1.05 7.96 -0.31
C ASP A 71 -2.57 7.91 -0.06
N ARG A 72 -3.03 8.54 1.02
CA ARG A 72 -4.46 8.63 1.38
C ARG A 72 -5.31 9.43 0.38
N GLN A 73 -4.69 10.31 -0.41
CA GLN A 73 -5.38 11.13 -1.41
C GLN A 73 -5.48 10.41 -2.78
N HIS A 74 -4.69 9.36 -2.98
CA HIS A 74 -4.63 8.62 -4.25
C HIS A 74 -5.43 7.32 -4.19
N HIS A 75 -6.71 7.37 -4.54
CA HIS A 75 -7.63 6.22 -4.48
C HIS A 75 -7.23 5.02 -5.36
N ASN A 76 -6.42 5.25 -6.39
CA ASN A 76 -6.02 4.21 -7.36
C ASN A 76 -4.54 3.82 -7.23
N LEU A 77 -3.86 4.20 -6.15
CA LEU A 77 -2.46 3.86 -5.94
C LEU A 77 -2.33 2.43 -5.41
N VAL A 78 -1.61 1.61 -6.15
CA VAL A 78 -1.22 0.25 -5.74
C VAL A 78 0.27 0.25 -5.47
N LYS A 79 0.65 -0.21 -4.26
CA LYS A 79 2.05 -0.23 -3.80
C LYS A 79 2.64 -1.62 -3.93
N TYR A 80 3.89 -1.67 -4.39
CA TYR A 80 4.67 -2.89 -4.54
C TYR A 80 6.02 -2.76 -3.84
N ASP A 81 6.44 -3.86 -3.21
CA ASP A 81 7.78 -4.10 -2.66
C ASP A 81 8.42 -5.22 -3.50
N ILE A 82 9.28 -4.85 -4.44
CA ILE A 82 9.89 -5.76 -5.42
C ILE A 82 11.34 -6.04 -5.03
N LYS A 83 11.68 -7.31 -4.86
CA LYS A 83 13.04 -7.79 -4.57
C LYS A 83 13.71 -8.56 -5.71
N GLY A 84 12.98 -8.85 -6.80
CA GLY A 84 13.47 -9.69 -7.88
C GLY A 84 13.58 -11.18 -7.49
N SER A 85 12.79 -11.63 -6.53
CA SER A 85 12.74 -13.01 -6.05
C SER A 85 11.30 -13.53 -6.12
N TRP A 86 11.17 -14.87 -6.22
CA TRP A 86 9.85 -15.52 -6.27
C TRP A 86 9.50 -16.28 -5.00
N VAL A 87 10.51 -16.61 -4.18
CA VAL A 87 10.34 -17.44 -2.98
C VAL A 87 9.72 -16.62 -1.85
N LYS A 88 8.53 -17.03 -1.39
CA LYS A 88 7.76 -16.36 -0.32
C LYS A 88 7.46 -14.87 -0.61
N ARG A 89 7.34 -14.51 -1.90
CA ARG A 89 7.06 -13.14 -2.35
C ARG A 89 5.61 -12.96 -2.79
N ASN A 90 4.68 -13.39 -1.94
CA ASN A 90 3.25 -13.05 -2.04
C ASN A 90 2.88 -12.06 -0.94
N ALA A 91 2.02 -11.10 -1.24
CA ALA A 91 1.47 -10.22 -0.23
C ALA A 91 0.57 -11.02 0.73
N GLU A 92 0.68 -10.72 2.00
CA GLU A 92 -0.24 -11.24 3.01
C GLU A 92 -1.52 -10.41 2.97
N LEU A 93 -2.55 -10.98 2.37
CA LEU A 93 -3.87 -10.35 2.34
C LEU A 93 -4.62 -10.64 3.64
N PRO A 94 -5.41 -9.68 4.14
CA PRO A 94 -6.29 -9.95 5.26
C PRO A 94 -7.24 -11.12 4.93
N ARG A 95 -7.57 -11.93 5.91
CA ARG A 95 -8.54 -13.02 5.71
C ARG A 95 -9.95 -12.46 5.61
N ASP A 96 -10.79 -13.11 4.80
CA ASP A 96 -12.20 -12.74 4.69
C ASP A 96 -12.89 -12.76 6.06
N GLY A 97 -13.65 -11.71 6.34
CA GLY A 97 -14.33 -11.52 7.62
C GLY A 97 -13.49 -10.88 8.72
N HIS A 98 -12.15 -10.81 8.60
CA HIS A 98 -11.33 -10.10 9.58
C HIS A 98 -11.55 -8.59 9.53
N THR A 99 -11.59 -7.98 10.70
CA THR A 99 -11.69 -6.53 10.82
C THR A 99 -10.35 -5.87 10.45
N VAL A 100 -10.40 -4.97 9.48
CA VAL A 100 -9.25 -4.19 9.03
C VAL A 100 -9.58 -2.70 9.04
N THR A 101 -8.56 -1.86 9.05
CA THR A 101 -8.73 -0.41 8.98
C THR A 101 -8.66 0.06 7.52
N CYS A 102 -9.60 0.91 7.13
CA CYS A 102 -9.61 1.52 5.80
C CYS A 102 -8.43 2.49 5.67
N LYS A 103 -7.69 2.40 4.56
CA LYS A 103 -6.56 3.30 4.28
C LYS A 103 -6.97 4.77 4.04
N PHE A 104 -8.24 5.03 3.73
CA PHE A 104 -8.74 6.36 3.41
C PHE A 104 -9.44 7.06 4.58
N CYS A 105 -10.43 6.41 5.19
CA CYS A 105 -11.26 7.00 6.24
C CYS A 105 -10.93 6.50 7.65
N GLU A 106 -9.97 5.58 7.79
CA GLU A 106 -9.51 4.97 9.04
C GLU A 106 -10.58 4.16 9.80
N GLN A 107 -11.79 4.04 9.27
CA GLN A 107 -12.82 3.22 9.87
C GLN A 107 -12.47 1.73 9.78
N LYS A 108 -12.82 1.01 10.82
CA LYS A 108 -12.71 -0.46 10.85
C LYS A 108 -13.88 -1.08 10.07
N TYR A 109 -13.58 -2.06 9.22
CA TYR A 109 -14.57 -2.76 8.43
C TYR A 109 -14.18 -4.24 8.23
N PRO A 110 -15.15 -5.17 8.02
CA PRO A 110 -14.84 -6.55 7.70
C PRO A 110 -14.28 -6.65 6.27
N TYR A 111 -13.07 -7.20 6.15
CA TYR A 111 -12.44 -7.44 4.85
C TYR A 111 -13.20 -8.49 4.06
N ALA A 112 -13.35 -8.29 2.75
CA ALA A 112 -13.94 -9.28 1.86
C ALA A 112 -13.20 -9.24 0.51
N THR A 113 -12.80 -10.41 0.00
CA THR A 113 -12.24 -10.53 -1.35
C THR A 113 -13.30 -10.20 -2.42
N LYS A 114 -12.85 -9.82 -3.63
CA LYS A 114 -13.76 -9.56 -4.75
C LYS A 114 -14.67 -10.76 -5.07
N LYS A 115 -14.18 -12.00 -4.88
CA LYS A 115 -14.96 -13.24 -5.10
C LYS A 115 -16.15 -13.35 -4.12
N THR A 116 -15.93 -13.03 -2.87
CA THR A 116 -16.97 -13.06 -1.83
C THR A 116 -18.02 -11.98 -2.08
N LYS A 117 -17.60 -10.79 -2.56
CA LYS A 117 -18.53 -9.72 -2.95
C LYS A 117 -19.46 -10.12 -4.10
N GLN A 118 -18.99 -10.90 -5.08
CA GLN A 118 -19.82 -11.40 -6.18
C GLN A 118 -20.82 -12.47 -5.70
N ARG A 119 -20.43 -13.40 -4.83
CA ARG A 119 -21.33 -14.42 -4.27
C ARG A 119 -22.46 -13.78 -3.46
N GLY A 120 -22.20 -12.77 -2.66
CA GLY A 120 -23.22 -12.06 -1.90
C GLY A 120 -24.25 -11.32 -2.78
N ARG A 121 -23.85 -10.80 -3.95
CA ARG A 121 -24.77 -10.20 -4.93
C ARG A 121 -25.63 -11.25 -5.63
N PHE A 122 -25.08 -12.44 -5.92
CA PHE A 122 -25.83 -13.53 -6.53
C PHE A 122 -26.85 -14.15 -5.56
N ALA A 123 -26.50 -14.36 -4.30
CA ALA A 123 -27.39 -14.87 -3.28
C ALA A 123 -28.61 -13.95 -3.05
N ARG A 124 -28.42 -12.62 -3.09
CA ARG A 124 -29.52 -11.66 -3.02
C ARG A 124 -30.47 -11.69 -4.24
N ARG A 125 -29.97 -12.11 -5.42
CA ARG A 125 -30.75 -12.13 -6.64
C ARG A 125 -31.64 -13.39 -6.75
N ILE A 126 -31.24 -14.50 -6.12
CA ILE A 126 -32.00 -15.76 -6.12
C ILE A 126 -33.14 -15.74 -5.11
N THR A 127 -33.06 -14.95 -4.04
CA THR A 127 -34.13 -14.84 -3.04
C THR A 127 -35.28 -13.90 -3.47
N ASN A 128 -35.10 -13.13 -4.58
CA ASN A 128 -36.13 -12.21 -5.08
C ASN A 128 -36.92 -12.73 -6.31
N SER A 129 -36.75 -14.00 -6.71
CA SER A 129 -37.50 -14.62 -7.81
C SER A 129 -38.36 -15.78 -7.29
N GLY A 130 -39.35 -15.47 -6.49
CA GLY A 130 -40.30 -16.44 -5.99
C GLY A 130 -41.66 -15.80 -5.61
N GLY A 131 -42.58 -15.79 -6.58
CA GLY A 131 -44.04 -15.97 -6.40
C GLY A 131 -44.83 -14.89 -5.67
N SER A 132 -45.65 -14.24 -6.45
CA SER A 132 -46.78 -13.38 -6.09
C SER A 132 -47.77 -14.04 -5.15
N THR A 133 -48.16 -13.36 -4.06
CA THR A 133 -49.54 -13.17 -3.65
C THR A 133 -49.64 -11.94 -2.75
N PRO A 134 -50.65 -11.08 -2.88
CA PRO A 134 -50.79 -9.89 -2.07
C PRO A 134 -51.52 -10.22 -0.77
N SER A 135 -50.91 -9.97 0.37
CA SER A 135 -51.64 -9.83 1.63
C SER A 135 -51.23 -8.54 2.32
N LEU A 136 -52.19 -7.67 2.39
CA LEU A 136 -52.29 -6.51 3.27
C LEU A 136 -52.03 -6.95 4.73
N PHE A 137 -50.88 -6.56 5.28
CA PHE A 137 -50.74 -6.20 6.70
C PHE A 137 -49.38 -5.53 6.91
N SER A 138 -49.46 -4.22 7.13
CA SER A 138 -48.38 -3.43 7.65
C SER A 138 -48.01 -3.96 9.04
N ARG A 139 -46.77 -4.43 9.19
CA ARG A 139 -46.10 -4.55 10.49
C ARG A 139 -44.67 -4.06 10.37
N ASN A 140 -44.41 -2.91 11.00
CA ASN A 140 -43.08 -2.48 11.36
C ASN A 140 -42.42 -3.56 12.22
N ASN A 141 -41.54 -4.34 11.64
CA ASN A 141 -40.64 -5.19 12.42
C ASN A 141 -39.23 -4.67 12.23
N SER A 142 -38.77 -3.91 13.23
CA SER A 142 -37.35 -3.80 13.51
C SER A 142 -36.85 -5.21 13.82
N ALA A 143 -36.06 -5.77 12.89
CA ALA A 143 -35.38 -7.04 13.10
C ALA A 143 -34.27 -6.80 14.13
N THR A 144 -34.51 -7.16 15.38
CA THR A 144 -33.48 -7.37 16.40
C THR A 144 -33.00 -8.79 16.26
N ASP A 145 -31.72 -8.97 15.94
CA ASP A 145 -31.06 -10.26 16.06
C ASP A 145 -31.02 -10.66 17.55
N ILE A 146 -31.72 -11.75 17.89
CA ILE A 146 -31.96 -12.19 19.27
C ILE A 146 -30.71 -12.81 19.93
N GLU A 147 -29.56 -12.93 19.24
CA GLU A 147 -28.38 -13.59 19.83
C GLU A 147 -27.30 -12.69 20.40
N THR A 148 -27.25 -11.39 20.13
CA THR A 148 -26.16 -10.53 20.65
C THR A 148 -26.57 -9.17 21.20
N GLY A 149 -27.82 -8.74 21.07
CA GLY A 149 -28.29 -7.46 21.64
C GLY A 149 -27.60 -6.19 21.11
N MET A 150 -26.80 -6.29 20.06
CA MET A 150 -26.17 -5.14 19.43
C MET A 150 -26.99 -4.63 18.25
N PRO A 151 -27.22 -3.31 18.14
CA PRO A 151 -27.91 -2.75 16.99
C PRO A 151 -27.10 -3.07 15.73
N VAL A 152 -27.77 -3.60 14.68
CA VAL A 152 -27.18 -3.73 13.35
C VAL A 152 -26.90 -2.32 12.84
N VAL A 153 -25.66 -1.86 13.02
CA VAL A 153 -25.20 -0.61 12.41
C VAL A 153 -25.20 -0.86 10.90
N GLU A 154 -26.08 -0.18 10.17
CA GLU A 154 -26.00 -0.13 8.71
C GLU A 154 -24.54 0.17 8.33
N LYS A 155 -23.96 -0.69 7.51
CA LYS A 155 -22.56 -0.55 7.08
C LYS A 155 -22.44 0.75 6.29
N ALA A 156 -22.12 1.84 6.97
CA ALA A 156 -21.81 3.10 6.33
C ALA A 156 -20.68 2.86 5.33
N GLY A 157 -20.89 3.22 4.08
CA GLY A 157 -19.86 3.14 3.05
C GLY A 157 -18.70 4.09 3.39
N CYS A 158 -17.56 3.93 2.73
CA CYS A 158 -16.41 4.81 2.93
C CYS A 158 -16.78 6.26 2.58
N SER A 159 -16.64 7.16 3.52
CA SER A 159 -16.91 8.60 3.32
C SER A 159 -15.84 9.29 2.47
N ALA A 160 -14.67 8.68 2.34
CA ALA A 160 -13.50 9.25 1.66
C ALA A 160 -13.36 8.79 0.21
N THR A 161 -14.23 7.90 -0.30
CA THR A 161 -14.17 7.38 -1.67
C THR A 161 -15.47 7.65 -2.42
N VAL A 162 -15.39 7.98 -3.71
CA VAL A 162 -16.56 8.26 -4.57
C VAL A 162 -17.48 7.04 -4.68
N ASP A 163 -16.91 5.85 -4.79
CA ASP A 163 -17.66 4.58 -4.86
C ASP A 163 -18.08 4.05 -3.50
N ARG A 164 -17.75 4.75 -2.42
CA ARG A 164 -18.01 4.39 -1.02
C ARG A 164 -17.50 3.01 -0.61
N VAL A 165 -16.43 2.54 -1.25
CA VAL A 165 -15.80 1.25 -0.95
C VAL A 165 -14.63 1.44 0.00
N HIS A 166 -14.61 0.67 1.10
CA HIS A 166 -13.45 0.61 1.98
C HIS A 166 -12.35 -0.25 1.39
N GLU A 167 -11.10 0.19 1.54
CA GLU A 167 -9.93 -0.54 1.09
C GLU A 167 -8.90 -0.68 2.22
N ALA A 168 -8.34 -1.89 2.35
CA ALA A 168 -7.22 -2.14 3.25
C ALA A 168 -5.91 -1.62 2.65
N SER A 169 -4.99 -1.15 3.50
CA SER A 169 -3.63 -0.86 3.07
C SER A 169 -2.88 -2.18 2.87
N VAL A 170 -2.53 -2.49 1.63
CA VAL A 170 -1.79 -3.69 1.25
C VAL A 170 -0.59 -3.29 0.40
N ILE A 171 0.59 -3.81 0.75
CA ILE A 171 1.79 -3.71 -0.08
C ILE A 171 1.94 -5.05 -0.80
N TYR A 172 1.82 -5.02 -2.12
CA TYR A 172 2.00 -6.19 -2.96
C TYR A 172 3.49 -6.53 -3.11
N LYS A 173 3.77 -7.76 -3.49
CA LYS A 173 5.14 -8.28 -3.66
C LYS A 173 5.32 -8.83 -5.07
N ASP A 174 6.50 -9.32 -5.39
CA ASP A 174 6.88 -9.77 -6.73
C ASP A 174 5.84 -10.67 -7.41
N ASN A 175 5.34 -11.69 -6.72
CA ASN A 175 4.37 -12.64 -7.29
C ASN A 175 2.97 -12.04 -7.52
N ASN A 176 2.71 -10.85 -7.00
CA ASN A 176 1.44 -10.14 -7.22
C ASN A 176 1.49 -9.20 -8.43
N LEU A 177 2.68 -8.87 -8.93
CA LEU A 177 2.87 -8.06 -10.13
C LEU A 177 2.68 -8.96 -11.36
N ARG A 178 1.46 -9.01 -11.88
CA ARG A 178 1.09 -9.86 -13.03
C ARG A 178 1.13 -9.14 -14.37
N GLU A 179 1.05 -7.83 -14.33
CA GLU A 179 1.01 -6.98 -15.51
C GLU A 179 2.40 -6.43 -15.82
N LYS A 180 2.73 -6.34 -17.11
CA LYS A 180 3.95 -5.67 -17.55
C LYS A 180 3.75 -4.16 -17.46
N ILE A 181 4.70 -3.47 -16.84
CA ILE A 181 4.73 -2.02 -16.81
C ILE A 181 5.39 -1.56 -18.12
N LEU A 182 4.62 -0.91 -18.97
CA LEU A 182 5.09 -0.37 -20.22
C LEU A 182 5.45 1.10 -20.04
N LEU A 183 6.62 1.47 -20.47
CA LEU A 183 7.12 2.85 -20.46
C LEU A 183 7.58 3.25 -21.87
N PRO A 184 7.50 4.55 -22.24
CA PRO A 184 8.12 5.04 -23.43
C PRO A 184 9.61 4.68 -23.46
N PRO A 185 10.20 4.31 -24.62
CA PRO A 185 11.58 3.76 -24.69
C PRO A 185 12.64 4.65 -24.02
N LYS A 186 12.54 5.98 -24.19
CA LYS A 186 13.47 6.92 -23.54
C LYS A 186 13.34 6.90 -22.01
N ALA A 187 12.11 6.85 -21.48
CA ALA A 187 11.85 6.79 -20.04
C ALA A 187 12.33 5.45 -19.46
N ALA A 188 12.05 4.33 -20.15
CA ALA A 188 12.53 3.02 -19.76
C ALA A 188 14.06 2.95 -19.71
N ALA A 189 14.75 3.48 -20.73
CA ALA A 189 16.21 3.53 -20.77
C ALA A 189 16.81 4.41 -19.66
N LYS A 190 16.19 5.57 -19.36
CA LYS A 190 16.61 6.43 -18.23
C LYS A 190 16.46 5.72 -16.90
N LEU A 191 15.28 5.12 -16.65
CA LEU A 191 14.97 4.38 -15.42
C LEU A 191 15.94 3.22 -15.22
N LEU A 192 16.12 2.38 -16.24
CA LEU A 192 16.99 1.21 -16.15
C LEU A 192 18.44 1.60 -15.85
N ARG A 193 18.96 2.61 -16.53
CA ARG A 193 20.32 3.11 -16.30
C ARG A 193 20.52 3.58 -14.86
N GLN A 194 19.56 4.33 -14.31
CA GLN A 194 19.68 4.82 -12.95
C GLN A 194 19.54 3.68 -11.92
N LEU A 195 18.61 2.75 -12.11
CA LEU A 195 18.47 1.58 -11.24
C LEU A 195 19.74 0.72 -11.25
N GLN A 196 20.38 0.54 -12.42
CA GLN A 196 21.65 -0.18 -12.51
C GLN A 196 22.78 0.53 -11.78
N ALA A 197 22.87 1.87 -11.88
CA ALA A 197 23.85 2.66 -11.14
C ALA A 197 23.63 2.56 -9.63
N ASP A 198 22.39 2.70 -9.17
CA ASP A 198 22.01 2.60 -7.76
C ASP A 198 22.31 1.20 -7.20
N ALA A 199 21.95 0.14 -7.94
CA ALA A 199 22.25 -1.23 -7.54
C ALA A 199 23.75 -1.52 -7.46
N LYS A 200 24.53 -1.01 -8.42
CA LYS A 200 25.99 -1.13 -8.42
C LYS A 200 26.61 -0.41 -7.20
N TYR A 201 26.10 0.78 -6.87
CA TYR A 201 26.52 1.49 -5.68
C TYR A 201 26.21 0.70 -4.41
N LEU A 202 24.96 0.24 -4.21
CA LEU A 202 24.55 -0.54 -3.04
C LEU A 202 25.40 -1.81 -2.88
N HIS A 203 25.69 -2.50 -3.99
CA HIS A 203 26.58 -3.65 -4.00
C HIS A 203 28.01 -3.27 -3.54
N SER A 204 28.55 -2.13 -4.00
CA SER A 204 29.91 -1.68 -3.67
C SER A 204 30.10 -1.34 -2.19
N VAL A 205 29.03 -1.00 -1.48
CA VAL A 205 29.02 -0.70 -0.04
C VAL A 205 28.48 -1.86 0.80
N GLY A 206 28.30 -3.05 0.21
CA GLY A 206 27.91 -4.26 0.91
C GLY A 206 26.43 -4.29 1.37
N VAL A 207 25.58 -3.39 0.88
CA VAL A 207 24.15 -3.41 1.19
C VAL A 207 23.47 -4.51 0.41
N MET A 208 22.74 -5.38 1.11
CA MET A 208 21.98 -6.49 0.55
C MET A 208 20.51 -6.41 0.95
N ASP A 209 19.69 -7.25 0.31
CA ASP A 209 18.27 -7.45 0.64
C ASP A 209 17.39 -6.18 0.54
N TYR A 210 17.83 -5.21 -0.28
CA TYR A 210 17.04 -4.02 -0.58
C TYR A 210 15.89 -4.33 -1.53
N SER A 211 14.87 -3.45 -1.53
CA SER A 211 13.69 -3.57 -2.38
C SER A 211 13.51 -2.33 -3.24
N LEU A 212 12.97 -2.53 -4.44
CA LEU A 212 12.38 -1.46 -5.22
C LEU A 212 10.94 -1.26 -4.74
N LEU A 213 10.70 -0.16 -4.04
CA LEU A 213 9.34 0.27 -3.71
C LEU A 213 8.76 1.02 -4.90
N MET A 214 7.58 0.60 -5.37
CA MET A 214 6.95 1.14 -6.56
C MET A 214 5.48 1.43 -6.29
N GLY A 215 5.04 2.62 -6.65
CA GLY A 215 3.63 3.00 -6.70
C GLY A 215 3.13 2.98 -8.13
N VAL A 216 2.05 2.26 -8.39
CA VAL A 216 1.36 2.27 -9.70
C VAL A 216 0.02 2.96 -9.50
N HIS A 217 -0.13 4.09 -10.17
CA HIS A 217 -1.37 4.86 -10.16
C HIS A 217 -2.19 4.49 -11.39
N TYR A 218 -3.33 3.84 -11.18
CA TYR A 218 -4.25 3.50 -12.25
C TYR A 218 -5.17 4.67 -12.54
N THR A 219 -5.02 5.26 -13.70
CA THR A 219 -5.87 6.34 -14.19
C THR A 219 -6.79 5.81 -15.29
N LYS A 220 -8.05 6.23 -15.26
CA LYS A 220 -8.98 5.97 -16.37
C LYS A 220 -8.94 7.19 -17.29
N TYR A 221 -8.22 7.07 -18.39
CA TYR A 221 -8.25 8.08 -19.44
C TYR A 221 -9.08 7.57 -20.61
N ALA A 222 -9.85 8.45 -21.24
CA ALA A 222 -10.21 8.26 -22.62
C ALA A 222 -8.92 8.35 -23.43
N VAL A 223 -8.65 7.37 -24.28
CA VAL A 223 -7.54 7.41 -25.24
C VAL A 223 -8.13 7.47 -26.64
N ASP A 224 -7.50 8.21 -27.52
CA ASP A 224 -7.82 8.20 -28.95
C ASP A 224 -7.32 6.94 -29.67
N ALA A 225 -7.54 6.84 -30.97
CA ALA A 225 -7.11 5.71 -31.78
C ALA A 225 -5.59 5.48 -31.75
N ASP A 226 -4.81 6.52 -31.46
CA ASP A 226 -3.36 6.47 -31.35
C ASP A 226 -2.87 6.22 -29.92
N MET A 227 -3.75 5.88 -29.00
CA MET A 227 -3.48 5.65 -27.56
C MET A 227 -2.99 6.91 -26.83
N ALA A 228 -3.21 8.09 -27.37
CA ALA A 228 -2.93 9.34 -26.69
C ALA A 228 -4.07 9.71 -25.70
N PRO A 229 -3.77 10.26 -24.52
CA PRO A 229 -4.80 10.76 -23.62
C PRO A 229 -5.59 11.88 -24.31
N VAL A 230 -6.92 11.77 -24.28
CA VAL A 230 -7.80 12.86 -24.71
C VAL A 230 -7.85 13.88 -23.59
N ALA A 231 -7.49 15.12 -23.88
CA ALA A 231 -7.64 16.21 -22.92
C ALA A 231 -9.14 16.50 -22.71
N ASP A 232 -9.55 16.69 -21.45
CA ASP A 232 -10.91 17.13 -21.08
C ASP A 232 -11.17 18.56 -21.50
#